data_05421eccd3ea2586443a02ce6540172a
#
_entry.id   05421eccd3ea2586443a02ce6540172a
#
_cell.length_a   1.000
_cell.length_b   1.000
_cell.length_c   1.000
_cell.angle_alpha   90.00
_cell.angle_beta   90.00
_cell.angle_gamma   90.00
#
_symmetry.space_group_name_H-M   'P 1'
#
loop_
_entity.id
_entity.type
_entity.pdbx_description
1 polymer ?
#
loop_
_entity_poly.entity_id
_entity_poly.type
_entity_poly.pdbx_seq_one_letter_code
_entity_poly.pdbx_strand_id
1 'polypeptide(L)'
;GMSTEDFAEYRTEIGKEPFEYEGHTITGFAEDAFRYFRTLGDKQFIVDSMTAKPGPAWNDFVEAINNGSIFSIITARGHNPETIKDAIYNLIISDHMGINKDLLIKNLRKFRDLSNMEDKSDMELIKDYMDMNKYYPVSFGTDAGAANPEELKVQAMKEFISYVKGQAKEMGKKLYVKDDVNNNFVPSIGFSDDDLKNVEVMKKSFKDEPVLKTYSTAGGTKTRY
;
A
#
# COMPACT_ATOMS: atom_id res chain seq x y z
N GLY A 1 -4.73 -22.47 -10.90
CA GLY A 1 -4.56 -21.90 -9.57
C GLY A 1 -5.75 -21.03 -9.19
N MET A 2 -6.02 -20.85 -7.93
CA MET A 2 -7.08 -19.96 -7.45
C MET A 2 -6.74 -18.49 -7.75
N SER A 3 -7.77 -17.68 -7.97
CA SER A 3 -7.65 -16.23 -7.93
C SER A 3 -7.29 -15.76 -6.50
N THR A 4 -6.82 -14.53 -6.34
CA THR A 4 -6.54 -13.96 -5.01
C THR A 4 -7.81 -13.85 -4.17
N GLU A 5 -8.94 -13.58 -4.79
CA GLU A 5 -10.25 -13.48 -4.17
C GLU A 5 -10.73 -14.83 -3.66
N ASP A 6 -10.72 -15.86 -4.51
CA ASP A 6 -11.09 -17.23 -4.12
C ASP A 6 -10.11 -17.78 -3.07
N PHE A 7 -8.81 -17.47 -3.21
CA PHE A 7 -7.84 -17.86 -2.21
C PHE A 7 -8.15 -17.23 -0.83
N ALA A 8 -8.53 -15.98 -0.78
CA ALA A 8 -8.93 -15.32 0.46
C ALA A 8 -10.15 -16.01 1.11
N GLU A 9 -11.10 -16.48 0.29
CA GLU A 9 -12.28 -17.22 0.77
C GLU A 9 -11.93 -18.62 1.29
N TYR A 10 -11.16 -19.38 0.49
CA TYR A 10 -10.94 -20.81 0.77
C TYR A 10 -9.66 -21.12 1.58
N ARG A 11 -8.77 -20.16 1.81
CA ARG A 11 -7.45 -20.39 2.43
C ARG A 11 -7.50 -21.09 3.79
N THR A 12 -8.57 -20.91 4.55
CA THR A 12 -8.74 -21.54 5.86
C THR A 12 -9.22 -22.98 5.76
N GLU A 13 -9.74 -23.39 4.62
CA GLU A 13 -10.24 -24.75 4.37
C GLU A 13 -9.19 -25.63 3.68
N ILE A 14 -8.25 -25.01 2.95
CA ILE A 14 -7.20 -25.75 2.26
C ILE A 14 -6.31 -26.49 3.28
N GLY A 15 -6.22 -27.83 3.11
CA GLY A 15 -5.45 -28.70 3.99
C GLY A 15 -6.23 -29.29 5.17
N LYS A 16 -7.53 -28.98 5.27
CA LYS A 16 -8.46 -29.68 6.17
C LYS A 16 -9.11 -30.86 5.45
N GLU A 17 -10.39 -30.77 5.13
CA GLU A 17 -11.08 -31.79 4.32
C GLU A 17 -10.98 -31.43 2.83
N PRO A 18 -10.87 -32.44 1.94
CA PRO A 18 -10.92 -32.20 0.50
C PRO A 18 -12.23 -31.50 0.08
N PHE A 19 -12.12 -30.53 -0.81
CA PHE A 19 -13.29 -29.83 -1.38
C PHE A 19 -13.14 -29.61 -2.89
N GLU A 20 -14.26 -29.42 -3.59
CA GLU A 20 -14.28 -29.18 -5.03
C GLU A 20 -14.19 -27.67 -5.32
N TYR A 21 -13.30 -27.31 -6.25
CA TYR A 21 -13.14 -25.95 -6.76
C TYR A 21 -12.91 -26.01 -8.28
N GLU A 22 -13.79 -25.39 -9.08
CA GLU A 22 -13.73 -25.36 -10.54
C GLU A 22 -13.45 -26.73 -11.20
N GLY A 23 -14.10 -27.78 -10.70
CA GLY A 23 -13.94 -29.14 -11.21
C GLY A 23 -12.65 -29.85 -10.78
N HIS A 24 -11.94 -29.32 -9.81
CA HIS A 24 -10.74 -29.91 -9.24
C HIS A 24 -10.93 -30.18 -7.74
N THR A 25 -10.52 -31.36 -7.27
CA THR A 25 -10.50 -31.69 -5.84
C THR A 25 -9.28 -31.07 -5.20
N ILE A 26 -9.48 -30.14 -4.25
CA ILE A 26 -8.42 -29.47 -3.50
C ILE A 26 -8.18 -30.24 -2.21
N THR A 27 -6.98 -30.77 -2.05
CA THR A 27 -6.57 -31.55 -0.86
C THR A 27 -5.55 -30.84 0.03
N GLY A 28 -4.92 -29.78 -0.48
CA GLY A 28 -3.86 -29.03 0.22
C GLY A 28 -3.18 -28.03 -0.69
N PHE A 29 -2.14 -27.40 -0.15
CA PHE A 29 -1.28 -26.52 -0.92
C PHE A 29 -0.30 -27.32 -1.77
N ALA A 30 -0.10 -26.92 -3.02
CA ALA A 30 1.01 -27.42 -3.81
C ALA A 30 2.35 -27.04 -3.14
N GLU A 31 3.39 -27.85 -3.34
CA GLU A 31 4.72 -27.60 -2.77
C GLU A 31 5.26 -26.21 -3.11
N ASP A 32 4.90 -25.70 -4.29
CA ASP A 32 5.30 -24.39 -4.79
C ASP A 32 4.20 -23.30 -4.75
N ALA A 33 3.12 -23.54 -3.98
CA ALA A 33 1.95 -22.65 -3.95
C ALA A 33 2.28 -21.19 -3.63
N PHE A 34 3.31 -20.93 -2.84
CA PHE A 34 3.71 -19.59 -2.41
C PHE A 34 5.01 -19.09 -3.07
N ARG A 35 5.51 -19.79 -4.12
CA ARG A 35 6.74 -19.39 -4.78
C ARG A 35 6.74 -17.94 -5.26
N TYR A 36 5.59 -17.45 -5.74
CA TYR A 36 5.43 -16.07 -6.22
C TYR A 36 5.36 -15.02 -5.11
N PHE A 37 5.24 -15.43 -3.87
CA PHE A 37 5.24 -14.54 -2.72
C PHE A 37 6.61 -14.42 -2.05
N ARG A 38 7.49 -15.39 -2.23
CA ARG A 38 8.71 -15.52 -1.42
C ARG A 38 10.00 -15.71 -2.21
N THR A 39 9.93 -16.26 -3.41
CA THR A 39 11.11 -16.75 -4.13
C THR A 39 11.33 -16.13 -5.50
N LEU A 40 10.43 -15.29 -5.98
CA LEU A 40 10.71 -14.54 -7.21
C LEU A 40 11.75 -13.47 -6.92
N GLY A 41 12.80 -13.50 -7.74
CA GLY A 41 13.81 -12.48 -7.72
C GLY A 41 13.20 -11.10 -7.90
N ASP A 42 13.81 -10.10 -7.27
CA ASP A 42 13.38 -8.71 -7.28
C ASP A 42 13.12 -8.18 -8.69
N LYS A 43 13.93 -8.60 -9.67
CA LYS A 43 13.78 -8.22 -11.08
C LYS A 43 12.45 -8.68 -11.67
N GLN A 44 12.02 -9.91 -11.37
CA GLN A 44 10.75 -10.42 -11.88
C GLN A 44 9.56 -9.69 -11.28
N PHE A 45 9.60 -9.37 -9.99
CA PHE A 45 8.56 -8.57 -9.34
C PHE A 45 8.38 -7.20 -10.01
N ILE A 46 9.50 -6.53 -10.33
CA ILE A 46 9.47 -5.23 -11.02
C ILE A 46 8.85 -5.37 -12.42
N VAL A 47 9.25 -6.40 -13.19
CA VAL A 47 8.68 -6.66 -14.52
C VAL A 47 7.17 -6.95 -14.42
N ASP A 48 6.76 -7.80 -13.49
CA ASP A 48 5.36 -8.16 -13.30
C ASP A 48 4.51 -6.95 -12.90
N SER A 49 5.06 -6.04 -12.09
CA SER A 49 4.35 -4.81 -11.71
C SER A 49 4.03 -3.91 -12.91
N MET A 50 4.87 -3.92 -13.95
CA MET A 50 4.66 -3.14 -15.17
C MET A 50 3.62 -3.75 -16.12
N THR A 51 3.33 -5.04 -15.98
CA THR A 51 2.42 -5.80 -16.87
C THR A 51 1.12 -6.19 -16.20
N ALA A 52 1.03 -6.07 -14.88
CA ALA A 52 -0.16 -6.41 -14.11
C ALA A 52 -1.36 -5.53 -14.49
N LYS A 53 -2.55 -6.15 -14.53
CA LYS A 53 -3.79 -5.39 -14.70
C LYS A 53 -4.08 -4.58 -13.43
N PRO A 54 -4.53 -3.33 -13.57
CA PRO A 54 -4.88 -2.51 -12.43
C PRO A 54 -6.10 -3.06 -11.69
N GLY A 55 -6.03 -3.05 -10.37
CA GLY A 55 -7.15 -3.38 -9.50
C GLY A 55 -8.06 -2.17 -9.22
N PRO A 56 -9.19 -2.36 -8.50
CA PRO A 56 -10.20 -1.31 -8.27
C PRO A 56 -9.71 -0.07 -7.54
N ALA A 57 -8.62 -0.17 -6.76
CA ALA A 57 -8.02 0.97 -6.05
C ALA A 57 -6.95 1.72 -6.87
N TRP A 58 -6.69 1.30 -8.11
CA TRP A 58 -5.62 1.86 -8.92
C TRP A 58 -5.77 3.36 -9.18
N ASN A 59 -6.97 3.81 -9.52
CA ASN A 59 -7.20 5.23 -9.82
C ASN A 59 -6.94 6.12 -8.61
N ASP A 60 -7.29 5.67 -7.41
CA ASP A 60 -7.01 6.41 -6.18
C ASP A 60 -5.51 6.47 -5.89
N PHE A 61 -4.79 5.38 -6.19
CA PHE A 61 -3.34 5.33 -6.07
C PHE A 61 -2.65 6.27 -7.07
N VAL A 62 -3.11 6.29 -8.32
CA VAL A 62 -2.64 7.25 -9.35
C VAL A 62 -2.89 8.69 -8.91
N GLU A 63 -4.08 8.98 -8.41
CA GLU A 63 -4.41 10.32 -7.90
C GLU A 63 -3.50 10.72 -6.73
N ALA A 64 -3.27 9.83 -5.79
CA ALA A 64 -2.37 10.07 -4.67
C ALA A 64 -0.94 10.38 -5.13
N ILE A 65 -0.40 9.61 -6.07
CA ILE A 65 0.94 9.87 -6.65
C ILE A 65 0.97 11.21 -7.37
N ASN A 66 0.05 11.45 -8.29
CA ASN A 66 0.01 12.67 -9.08
C ASN A 66 -0.10 13.94 -8.22
N ASN A 67 -0.81 13.84 -7.09
CA ASN A 67 -0.92 14.93 -6.12
C ASN A 67 0.28 15.06 -5.17
N GLY A 68 1.23 14.13 -5.21
CA GLY A 68 2.36 14.09 -4.26
C GLY A 68 1.93 13.71 -2.84
N SER A 69 0.81 13.03 -2.68
CA SER A 69 0.32 12.56 -1.38
C SER A 69 1.15 11.40 -0.86
N ILE A 70 1.35 11.34 0.45
CA ILE A 70 2.02 10.21 1.11
C ILE A 70 1.14 8.97 0.99
N PHE A 71 1.72 7.86 0.56
CA PHE A 71 1.07 6.56 0.50
C PHE A 71 1.85 5.49 1.25
N SER A 72 1.20 4.37 1.49
CA SER A 72 1.84 3.15 1.97
C SER A 72 1.36 1.94 1.20
N ILE A 73 2.28 1.00 0.97
CA ILE A 73 1.97 -0.34 0.47
C ILE A 73 2.10 -1.31 1.64
N ILE A 74 0.97 -1.86 2.07
CA ILE A 74 0.90 -2.88 3.12
C ILE A 74 0.45 -4.18 2.47
N THR A 75 1.33 -5.17 2.41
CA THR A 75 1.09 -6.43 1.69
C THR A 75 1.61 -7.62 2.46
N ALA A 76 0.93 -8.77 2.34
CA ALA A 76 1.38 -10.04 2.92
C ALA A 76 2.65 -10.62 2.22
N ARG A 77 3.15 -9.99 1.17
CA ARG A 77 4.35 -10.43 0.46
C ARG A 77 5.59 -10.40 1.34
N GLY A 78 6.56 -11.26 1.02
CA GLY A 78 7.84 -11.36 1.71
C GLY A 78 9.03 -10.72 0.95
N HIS A 79 8.77 -9.88 -0.06
CA HIS A 79 9.80 -9.18 -0.81
C HIS A 79 10.51 -8.13 0.07
N ASN A 80 11.73 -7.77 -0.29
CA ASN A 80 12.40 -6.65 0.35
C ASN A 80 11.59 -5.34 0.13
N PRO A 81 11.42 -4.48 1.13
CA PRO A 81 10.76 -3.19 0.97
C PRO A 81 11.32 -2.34 -0.17
N GLU A 82 12.64 -2.36 -0.39
CA GLU A 82 13.29 -1.65 -1.50
C GLU A 82 12.84 -2.17 -2.87
N THR A 83 12.56 -3.46 -3.00
CA THR A 83 12.03 -4.03 -4.25
C THR A 83 10.67 -3.46 -4.61
N ILE A 84 9.78 -3.30 -3.62
CA ILE A 84 8.45 -2.68 -3.82
C ILE A 84 8.62 -1.21 -4.19
N LYS A 85 9.49 -0.50 -3.51
CA LYS A 85 9.83 0.90 -3.78
C LYS A 85 10.36 1.09 -5.20
N ASP A 86 11.30 0.25 -5.64
CA ASP A 86 11.85 0.27 -7.00
C ASP A 86 10.80 -0.02 -8.06
N ALA A 87 9.87 -0.94 -7.80
CA ALA A 87 8.76 -1.21 -8.71
C ALA A 87 7.88 0.05 -8.89
N ILE A 88 7.51 0.72 -7.81
CA ILE A 88 6.70 1.95 -7.89
C ILE A 88 7.49 3.10 -8.54
N TYR A 89 8.78 3.22 -8.23
CA TYR A 89 9.65 4.18 -8.91
C TYR A 89 9.62 4.00 -10.43
N ASN A 90 9.72 2.76 -10.92
CA ASN A 90 9.63 2.46 -12.36
C ASN A 90 8.27 2.83 -12.96
N LEU A 91 7.16 2.60 -12.22
CA LEU A 91 5.83 3.04 -12.65
C LEU A 91 5.77 4.57 -12.80
N ILE A 92 6.39 5.31 -11.89
CA ILE A 92 6.40 6.79 -11.92
C ILE A 92 7.23 7.30 -13.09
N ILE A 93 8.46 6.85 -13.26
CA ILE A 93 9.35 7.38 -14.33
C ILE A 93 8.90 6.99 -15.72
N SER A 94 8.09 5.95 -15.88
CA SER A 94 7.50 5.51 -17.15
C SER A 94 6.11 6.08 -17.43
N ASP A 95 5.58 6.95 -16.57
CA ASP A 95 4.21 7.49 -16.67
C ASP A 95 3.16 6.38 -16.86
N HIS A 96 3.28 5.30 -16.07
CA HIS A 96 2.50 4.09 -16.26
C HIS A 96 1.02 4.28 -15.91
N MET A 97 0.12 3.93 -16.83
CA MET A 97 -1.33 3.80 -16.64
C MET A 97 -1.99 4.96 -15.87
N GLY A 98 -1.77 6.19 -16.28
CA GLY A 98 -2.36 7.40 -15.69
C GLY A 98 -1.47 8.12 -14.67
N ILE A 99 -0.39 7.49 -14.21
CA ILE A 99 0.64 8.20 -13.45
C ILE A 99 1.24 9.28 -14.36
N ASN A 100 1.40 10.48 -13.83
CA ASN A 100 1.96 11.64 -14.54
C ASN A 100 3.11 12.23 -13.74
N LYS A 101 4.32 11.89 -14.12
CA LYS A 101 5.55 12.32 -13.46
C LYS A 101 5.68 13.84 -13.40
N ASP A 102 5.36 14.52 -14.49
CA ASP A 102 5.48 15.97 -14.57
C ASP A 102 4.49 16.68 -13.63
N LEU A 103 3.28 16.13 -13.50
CA LEU A 103 2.29 16.62 -12.53
C LEU A 103 2.74 16.39 -11.09
N LEU A 104 3.30 15.22 -10.79
CA LEU A 104 3.91 14.94 -9.49
C LEU A 104 5.01 15.97 -9.16
N ILE A 105 5.96 16.17 -10.06
CA ILE A 105 7.05 17.13 -9.88
C ILE A 105 6.51 18.55 -9.65
N LYS A 106 5.53 18.97 -10.44
CA LYS A 106 4.88 20.28 -10.30
C LYS A 106 4.28 20.44 -8.89
N ASN A 107 3.58 19.44 -8.39
CA ASN A 107 2.96 19.47 -7.07
C ASN A 107 4.00 19.44 -5.94
N LEU A 108 5.08 18.68 -6.10
CA LEU A 108 6.18 18.65 -5.13
C LEU A 108 6.91 20.01 -5.06
N ARG A 109 7.15 20.67 -6.19
CA ARG A 109 7.73 22.03 -6.23
C ARG A 109 6.82 23.04 -5.56
N LYS A 110 5.54 23.02 -5.88
CA LYS A 110 4.55 23.90 -5.24
C LYS A 110 4.55 23.75 -3.71
N PHE A 111 4.64 22.53 -3.22
CA PHE A 111 4.73 22.28 -1.77
C PHE A 111 6.02 22.88 -1.18
N ARG A 112 7.17 22.73 -1.84
CA ARG A 112 8.44 23.32 -1.39
C ARG A 112 8.39 24.83 -1.36
N ASP A 113 7.85 25.47 -2.38
CA ASP A 113 7.66 26.91 -2.43
C ASP A 113 6.79 27.43 -1.28
N LEU A 114 5.64 26.77 -1.04
CA LEU A 114 4.73 27.12 0.05
C LEU A 114 5.35 26.89 1.44
N SER A 115 6.29 25.96 1.56
CA SER A 115 6.96 25.61 2.81
C SER A 115 8.31 26.31 2.99
N ASN A 116 8.70 27.23 2.10
CA ASN A 116 10.01 27.88 2.06
C ASN A 116 11.18 26.86 2.08
N MET A 117 11.01 25.73 1.45
CA MET A 117 12.05 24.72 1.30
C MET A 117 12.89 25.00 0.06
N GLU A 118 14.18 24.67 0.14
CA GLU A 118 15.08 24.74 -0.99
C GLU A 118 14.58 23.92 -2.18
N ASP A 119 14.68 24.47 -3.39
CA ASP A 119 14.33 23.75 -4.61
C ASP A 119 15.38 22.67 -4.91
N LYS A 120 14.95 21.61 -5.58
CA LYS A 120 15.77 20.46 -5.96
C LYS A 120 15.52 20.10 -7.43
N SER A 121 16.46 19.36 -8.00
CA SER A 121 16.27 18.77 -9.34
C SER A 121 15.08 17.81 -9.36
N ASP A 122 14.53 17.55 -10.55
CA ASP A 122 13.41 16.64 -10.75
C ASP A 122 13.67 15.26 -10.14
N MET A 123 14.88 14.74 -10.36
CA MET A 123 15.27 13.41 -9.84
C MET A 123 15.38 13.38 -8.32
N GLU A 124 15.90 14.44 -7.71
CA GLU A 124 15.97 14.57 -6.26
C GLU A 124 14.59 14.69 -5.64
N LEU A 125 13.67 15.42 -6.28
CA LEU A 125 12.27 15.52 -5.84
C LEU A 125 11.57 14.18 -5.85
N ILE A 126 11.71 13.41 -6.93
CA ILE A 126 11.12 12.06 -7.04
C ILE A 126 11.73 11.14 -5.98
N LYS A 127 13.05 11.17 -5.80
CA LYS A 127 13.74 10.36 -4.79
C LYS A 127 13.25 10.70 -3.38
N ASP A 128 13.19 11.97 -3.02
CA ASP A 128 12.68 12.41 -1.73
C ASP A 128 11.23 11.96 -1.53
N TYR A 129 10.40 12.04 -2.57
CA TYR A 129 9.02 11.57 -2.53
C TYR A 129 8.93 10.06 -2.29
N MET A 130 9.76 9.26 -2.99
CA MET A 130 9.82 7.82 -2.77
C MET A 130 10.23 7.48 -1.33
N ASP A 131 11.15 8.24 -0.75
CA ASP A 131 11.63 8.07 0.63
C ASP A 131 10.59 8.50 1.68
N MET A 132 9.68 9.41 1.33
CA MET A 132 8.58 9.82 2.22
C MET A 132 7.47 8.77 2.34
N ASN A 133 7.31 7.92 1.35
CA ASN A 133 6.31 6.85 1.35
C ASN A 133 6.78 5.65 2.17
N LYS A 134 5.88 4.75 2.56
CA LYS A 134 6.20 3.58 3.38
C LYS A 134 5.83 2.29 2.67
N TYR A 135 6.67 1.27 2.86
CA TYR A 135 6.56 -0.01 2.18
C TYR A 135 6.65 -1.12 3.23
N TYR A 136 5.54 -1.83 3.43
CA TYR A 136 5.39 -2.85 4.45
C TYR A 136 5.05 -4.23 3.84
N PRO A 137 6.02 -4.94 3.25
CA PRO A 137 5.88 -6.35 2.95
C PRO A 137 5.99 -7.13 4.27
N VAL A 138 4.85 -7.37 4.92
CA VAL A 138 4.81 -7.80 6.33
C VAL A 138 5.37 -9.19 6.60
N SER A 139 5.56 -10.02 5.56
CA SER A 139 6.22 -11.32 5.68
C SER A 139 7.74 -11.28 5.40
N PHE A 140 8.30 -10.11 5.11
CA PHE A 140 9.73 -9.94 4.92
C PHE A 140 10.49 -10.25 6.22
N GLY A 141 11.50 -11.13 6.14
CA GLY A 141 12.33 -11.51 7.28
C GLY A 141 11.61 -12.37 8.34
N THR A 142 10.38 -12.84 8.08
CA THR A 142 9.65 -13.74 8.96
C THR A 142 9.72 -15.18 8.45
N ASP A 143 9.73 -16.16 9.36
CA ASP A 143 9.57 -17.56 9.01
C ASP A 143 8.14 -17.84 8.52
N ALA A 144 8.00 -18.73 7.54
CA ALA A 144 6.71 -19.15 7.04
C ALA A 144 5.83 -19.73 8.16
N GLY A 145 4.71 -19.07 8.45
CA GLY A 145 3.73 -19.51 9.44
C GLY A 145 3.99 -19.04 10.87
N ALA A 146 5.03 -18.23 11.12
CA ALA A 146 5.37 -17.75 12.47
C ALA A 146 4.52 -16.57 12.95
N ALA A 147 3.85 -15.83 12.05
CA ALA A 147 3.01 -14.68 12.40
C ALA A 147 1.76 -14.63 11.53
N ASN A 148 0.66 -14.16 12.12
CA ASN A 148 -0.60 -13.92 11.42
C ASN A 148 -0.47 -12.66 10.53
N PRO A 149 -0.60 -12.77 9.20
CA PRO A 149 -0.47 -11.63 8.29
C PRO A 149 -1.42 -10.47 8.61
N GLU A 150 -2.62 -10.75 9.10
CA GLU A 150 -3.61 -9.74 9.47
C GLU A 150 -3.10 -8.88 10.65
N GLU A 151 -2.53 -9.51 11.66
CA GLU A 151 -1.95 -8.80 12.82
C GLU A 151 -0.73 -7.96 12.41
N LEU A 152 0.11 -8.48 11.53
CA LEU A 152 1.25 -7.77 10.99
C LEU A 152 0.82 -6.55 10.16
N LYS A 153 -0.24 -6.68 9.37
CA LYS A 153 -0.83 -5.54 8.63
C LYS A 153 -1.39 -4.47 9.58
N VAL A 154 -2.04 -4.87 10.68
CA VAL A 154 -2.51 -3.93 11.71
C VAL A 154 -1.33 -3.19 12.35
N GLN A 155 -0.25 -3.89 12.67
CA GLN A 155 0.96 -3.26 13.21
C GLN A 155 1.57 -2.25 12.22
N ALA A 156 1.69 -2.63 10.95
CA ALA A 156 2.16 -1.72 9.89
C ALA A 156 1.27 -0.48 9.76
N MET A 157 -0.06 -0.65 9.86
CA MET A 157 -0.99 0.48 9.82
C MET A 157 -0.85 1.40 11.04
N LYS A 158 -0.60 0.88 12.23
CA LYS A 158 -0.32 1.70 13.43
C LYS A 158 0.90 2.59 13.20
N GLU A 159 1.98 2.02 12.68
CA GLU A 159 3.20 2.75 12.37
C GLU A 159 2.95 3.82 11.31
N PHE A 160 2.22 3.47 10.25
CA PHE A 160 1.89 4.41 9.18
C PHE A 160 1.00 5.57 9.66
N ILE A 161 -0.02 5.31 10.47
CA ILE A 161 -0.87 6.37 11.07
C ILE A 161 -0.02 7.32 11.92
N SER A 162 0.84 6.79 12.79
CA SER A 162 1.74 7.60 13.61
C SER A 162 2.68 8.44 12.76
N TYR A 163 3.24 7.86 11.71
CA TYR A 163 4.10 8.55 10.76
C TYR A 163 3.38 9.68 10.04
N VAL A 164 2.19 9.43 9.48
CA VAL A 164 1.40 10.44 8.76
C VAL A 164 0.96 11.57 9.68
N LYS A 165 0.55 11.27 10.91
CA LYS A 165 0.22 12.30 11.92
C LYS A 165 1.44 13.17 12.26
N GLY A 166 2.62 12.57 12.40
CA GLY A 166 3.88 13.28 12.61
C GLY A 166 4.21 14.21 11.43
N GLN A 167 4.10 13.72 10.20
CA GLN A 167 4.31 14.51 8.99
C GLN A 167 3.31 15.66 8.87
N ALA A 168 2.03 15.41 9.13
CA ALA A 168 1.00 16.44 9.10
C ALA A 168 1.30 17.57 10.12
N LYS A 169 1.76 17.22 11.31
CA LYS A 169 2.17 18.19 12.33
C LYS A 169 3.34 19.04 11.87
N GLU A 170 4.38 18.44 11.30
CA GLU A 170 5.54 19.17 10.78
C GLU A 170 5.18 20.04 9.58
N MET A 171 4.32 19.57 8.68
CA MET A 171 3.79 20.36 7.56
C MET A 171 2.97 21.55 8.04
N GLY A 172 2.11 21.36 9.04
CA GLY A 172 1.33 22.44 9.64
C GLY A 172 2.23 23.56 10.18
N LYS A 173 3.34 23.23 10.87
CA LYS A 173 4.32 24.19 11.33
C LYS A 173 4.99 24.99 10.22
N LYS A 174 5.20 24.37 9.04
CA LYS A 174 5.87 25.01 7.89
C LYS A 174 4.93 25.89 7.08
N LEU A 175 3.67 25.48 6.91
CA LEU A 175 2.68 26.16 6.07
C LEU A 175 1.99 27.32 6.80
N TYR A 176 1.86 27.26 8.11
CA TYR A 176 1.15 28.23 8.94
C TYR A 176 2.13 28.98 9.85
N VAL A 177 2.90 29.88 9.26
CA VAL A 177 3.94 30.68 9.94
C VAL A 177 3.34 31.84 10.73
N LYS A 178 2.20 31.80 11.36
CA LYS A 178 1.80 32.74 12.41
C LYS A 178 0.54 32.29 13.14
N ASP A 179 0.69 32.12 14.44
CA ASP A 179 -0.29 32.41 15.51
C ASP A 179 -1.58 31.59 15.61
N ASP A 180 -1.77 30.49 14.88
CA ASP A 180 -2.91 29.63 15.14
C ASP A 180 -2.48 28.27 15.74
N VAL A 181 -2.33 28.28 17.06
CA VAL A 181 -2.01 27.09 17.86
C VAL A 181 -3.09 25.99 17.74
N ASN A 182 -4.22 26.29 17.10
CA ASN A 182 -5.39 25.43 16.99
C ASN A 182 -5.63 24.85 15.59
N ASN A 183 -4.81 25.18 14.60
CA ASN A 183 -4.90 24.54 13.28
C ASN A 183 -4.31 23.12 13.33
N ASN A 184 -5.08 22.21 13.92
CA ASN A 184 -4.83 20.78 13.82
C ASN A 184 -5.06 20.33 12.39
N PHE A 185 -3.99 20.28 11.59
CA PHE A 185 -4.02 19.64 10.30
C PHE A 185 -4.27 18.14 10.52
N VAL A 186 -5.53 17.72 10.34
CA VAL A 186 -5.94 16.33 10.54
C VAL A 186 -5.79 15.59 9.22
N PRO A 187 -4.87 14.63 9.10
CA PRO A 187 -4.74 13.82 7.89
C PRO A 187 -5.95 12.90 7.71
N SER A 188 -6.19 12.46 6.48
CA SER A 188 -7.15 11.41 6.16
C SER A 188 -6.42 10.27 5.47
N ILE A 189 -6.59 9.06 5.97
CA ILE A 189 -5.97 7.84 5.46
C ILE A 189 -7.06 6.90 4.96
N GLY A 190 -6.93 6.41 3.72
CA GLY A 190 -7.77 5.35 3.17
C GLY A 190 -6.99 4.04 3.14
N PHE A 191 -7.55 2.98 3.68
CA PHE A 191 -7.06 1.61 3.55
C PHE A 191 -7.97 0.82 2.62
N SER A 192 -7.42 0.14 1.63
CA SER A 192 -8.14 -0.71 0.68
C SER A 192 -7.50 -2.09 0.63
N ASP A 193 -8.32 -3.14 0.68
CA ASP A 193 -7.87 -4.54 0.57
C ASP A 193 -8.96 -5.37 -0.12
N ASP A 194 -8.58 -6.39 -0.89
CA ASP A 194 -9.47 -7.33 -1.56
C ASP A 194 -9.91 -8.48 -0.61
N ASP A 195 -9.15 -8.74 0.43
CA ASP A 195 -9.53 -9.69 1.48
C ASP A 195 -10.37 -8.99 2.56
N LEU A 196 -11.66 -9.32 2.61
CA LEU A 196 -12.60 -8.78 3.60
C LEU A 196 -12.15 -9.01 5.04
N LYS A 197 -11.44 -10.11 5.33
CA LYS A 197 -10.91 -10.37 6.68
C LYS A 197 -9.90 -9.31 7.09
N ASN A 198 -9.04 -8.87 6.17
CA ASN A 198 -8.11 -7.77 6.42
C ASN A 198 -8.86 -6.46 6.69
N VAL A 199 -9.91 -6.18 5.90
CA VAL A 199 -10.72 -4.96 6.07
C VAL A 199 -11.45 -4.97 7.42
N GLU A 200 -12.05 -6.10 7.81
CA GLU A 200 -12.75 -6.26 9.09
C GLU A 200 -11.81 -6.10 10.29
N VAL A 201 -10.66 -6.78 10.25
CA VAL A 201 -9.65 -6.68 11.32
C VAL A 201 -9.14 -5.25 11.44
N MET A 202 -8.88 -4.60 10.31
CA MET A 202 -8.43 -3.21 10.27
C MET A 202 -9.48 -2.26 10.87
N LYS A 203 -10.74 -2.38 10.44
CA LYS A 203 -11.86 -1.58 10.97
C LYS A 203 -12.05 -1.77 12.48
N LYS A 204 -11.99 -3.01 12.96
CA LYS A 204 -12.10 -3.33 14.37
C LYS A 204 -10.94 -2.78 15.20
N SER A 205 -9.72 -2.93 14.71
CA SER A 205 -8.51 -2.49 15.42
C SER A 205 -8.40 -0.97 15.54
N PHE A 206 -8.99 -0.23 14.59
CA PHE A 206 -8.94 1.24 14.52
C PHE A 206 -10.33 1.89 14.65
N LYS A 207 -11.27 1.25 15.36
CA LYS A 207 -12.63 1.77 15.56
C LYS A 207 -12.69 3.17 16.16
N ASP A 208 -11.69 3.52 16.99
CA ASP A 208 -11.58 4.81 17.67
C ASP A 208 -10.61 5.77 16.96
N GLU A 209 -10.14 5.43 15.75
CA GLU A 209 -9.23 6.24 14.95
C GLU A 209 -9.98 6.94 13.79
N PRO A 210 -10.37 8.23 13.96
CA PRO A 210 -11.21 8.91 12.98
C PRO A 210 -10.49 9.23 11.66
N VAL A 211 -9.15 9.20 11.63
CA VAL A 211 -8.39 9.50 10.41
C VAL A 211 -8.39 8.34 9.41
N LEU A 212 -8.64 7.10 9.87
CA LEU A 212 -8.63 5.92 9.02
C LEU A 212 -10.03 5.62 8.47
N LYS A 213 -10.11 5.47 7.15
CA LYS A 213 -11.28 5.01 6.42
C LYS A 213 -10.96 3.70 5.73
N THR A 214 -11.81 2.70 5.89
CA THR A 214 -11.62 1.36 5.32
C THR A 214 -12.51 1.13 4.11
N TYR A 215 -11.98 0.45 3.11
CA TYR A 215 -12.65 0.11 1.86
C TYR A 215 -12.38 -1.33 1.49
N SER A 216 -13.40 -2.01 0.97
CA SER A 216 -13.26 -3.31 0.33
C SER A 216 -13.12 -3.14 -1.18
N THR A 217 -12.22 -3.91 -1.77
CA THR A 217 -12.08 -4.06 -3.23
C THR A 217 -12.45 -5.46 -3.70
N ALA A 218 -13.01 -6.29 -2.82
CA ALA A 218 -13.59 -7.57 -3.17
C ALA A 218 -14.68 -7.40 -4.24
N GLY A 219 -14.76 -8.35 -5.19
CA GLY A 219 -15.72 -8.29 -6.30
C GLY A 219 -15.39 -7.24 -7.37
N GLY A 220 -14.18 -6.74 -7.41
CA GLY A 220 -13.71 -5.83 -8.47
C GLY A 220 -14.20 -4.40 -8.38
N THR A 221 -14.83 -4.00 -7.26
CA THR A 221 -15.34 -2.64 -7.03
C THR A 221 -14.89 -2.13 -5.66
N LYS A 222 -14.40 -0.90 -5.60
CA LYS A 222 -14.06 -0.26 -4.33
C LYS A 222 -15.30 0.29 -3.64
N THR A 223 -15.62 -0.23 -2.47
CA THR A 223 -16.77 0.19 -1.65
C THR A 223 -16.34 0.54 -0.23
N ARG A 224 -17.01 1.55 0.35
CA ARG A 224 -16.80 1.91 1.77
C ARG A 224 -17.24 0.77 2.68
N TYR A 225 -16.40 0.41 3.65
CA TYR A 225 -16.66 -0.67 4.59
C TYR A 225 -16.89 -0.15 6.02
#